data_71d8dacd4687ac179ab4a0228d0fefff
#
_entry.id   71d8dacd4687ac179ab4a0228d0fefff
#
_cell.length_a   1.000
_cell.length_b   1.000
_cell.length_c   1.000
_cell.angle_alpha   90.00
_cell.angle_beta   90.00
_cell.angle_gamma   90.00
#
_symmetry.space_group_name_H-M   'P 1'
#
loop_
_entity.id
_entity.type
_entity.pdbx_description
1 polymer ?
#
loop_
_entity_poly.entity_id
_entity_poly.type
_entity_poly.pdbx_seq_one_letter_code
_entity_poly.pdbx_strand_id
1 'polypeptide(L)'
;MATTKVKYPIWLDKSFTVPTNLAYAVYKGNDIIYTGMPKGNDNTTNIYLRDILKNYLSPMLVASDDGYLIKNRDQCGNFSISVYGEQEPRYEILTWWDWSYDNDFYNLVNRTDGILSQVVNTHWHPDQIIPITFYNGTNIHDYYYNRWEKDGTVQSDELNTYDTTYPVSTLTISPVSYINFGIKIDNSLAISWPEKDKRPCASGSLYYINQFGGWDSFLLEYNIVESVDVEKQNYQTGADYLSENFDNSYVIKSLRNSYKTNTGWLTEGQSYKIYHNLLTSPMIYFQNFNGNDPQRLIPINFTKTNFEKKEFKNTHHLVNYELEFKEANIRLRD
;
A
#
# COMPACT_ATOMS: atom_id res chain seq x y z
N MET A 1 12.34 -13.77 -33.95
CA MET A 1 13.23 -13.68 -32.78
C MET A 1 12.51 -14.33 -31.63
N ALA A 2 13.18 -15.00 -30.71
CA ALA A 2 12.48 -15.60 -29.56
C ALA A 2 12.05 -14.49 -28.59
N THR A 3 10.83 -14.56 -28.08
CA THR A 3 10.31 -13.62 -27.08
C THR A 3 11.09 -13.72 -25.77
N THR A 4 11.56 -12.61 -25.26
CA THR A 4 12.27 -12.54 -23.97
C THR A 4 11.29 -12.27 -22.84
N LYS A 5 11.17 -13.21 -21.88
CA LYS A 5 10.34 -13.01 -20.68
C LYS A 5 11.12 -12.30 -19.60
N VAL A 6 10.53 -11.23 -19.06
CA VAL A 6 11.17 -10.39 -18.06
C VAL A 6 10.23 -10.19 -16.87
N LYS A 7 10.74 -10.43 -15.66
CA LYS A 7 10.02 -10.17 -14.41
C LYS A 7 10.82 -9.19 -13.56
N TYR A 8 10.20 -8.09 -13.12
CA TYR A 8 10.88 -7.12 -12.27
C TYR A 8 9.88 -6.19 -11.56
N PRO A 9 10.23 -5.63 -10.40
CA PRO A 9 9.47 -4.57 -9.77
C PRO A 9 9.57 -3.27 -10.57
N ILE A 10 8.49 -2.49 -10.61
CA ILE A 10 8.39 -1.32 -11.52
C ILE A 10 9.48 -0.26 -11.27
N TRP A 11 9.90 -0.07 -10.02
CA TRP A 11 10.90 0.94 -9.65
C TRP A 11 12.32 0.62 -10.12
N LEU A 12 12.60 -0.62 -10.49
CA LEU A 12 13.90 -0.99 -11.00
C LEU A 12 14.26 -0.30 -12.32
N ASP A 13 13.28 0.29 -13.00
CA ASP A 13 13.41 1.03 -14.26
C ASP A 13 14.25 0.28 -15.30
N LYS A 14 13.87 -0.93 -15.57
CA LYS A 14 14.60 -1.81 -16.49
C LYS A 14 14.59 -1.26 -17.90
N SER A 15 15.77 -1.28 -18.55
CA SER A 15 15.90 -0.92 -19.95
C SER A 15 15.56 -2.09 -20.88
N PHE A 16 14.95 -1.77 -22.02
CA PHE A 16 14.62 -2.70 -23.10
C PHE A 16 15.28 -2.28 -24.39
N THR A 17 16.02 -3.17 -25.01
CA THR A 17 16.73 -2.88 -26.27
C THR A 17 15.79 -3.06 -27.44
N VAL A 18 15.55 -2.02 -28.22
CA VAL A 18 14.73 -2.02 -29.44
C VAL A 18 15.53 -1.51 -30.64
N PRO A 19 15.19 -1.88 -31.88
CA PRO A 19 15.82 -1.34 -33.07
C PRO A 19 15.58 0.16 -33.20
N THR A 20 16.58 0.88 -33.63
CA THR A 20 16.50 2.30 -33.94
C THR A 20 15.76 2.49 -35.27
N ASN A 21 15.03 3.60 -35.39
CA ASN A 21 14.24 3.95 -36.57
C ASN A 21 13.10 2.97 -36.95
N LEU A 22 12.77 2.02 -36.06
CA LEU A 22 11.57 1.21 -36.19
C LEU A 22 10.56 1.59 -35.11
N ALA A 23 9.28 1.59 -35.48
CA ALA A 23 8.21 1.82 -34.52
C ALA A 23 8.07 0.60 -33.59
N TYR A 24 7.79 0.86 -32.33
CA TYR A 24 7.39 -0.18 -31.36
C TYR A 24 6.09 0.22 -30.66
N ALA A 25 5.38 -0.76 -30.17
CA ALA A 25 4.18 -0.57 -29.35
C ALA A 25 4.28 -1.35 -28.06
N VAL A 26 3.77 -0.75 -26.99
CA VAL A 26 3.61 -1.39 -25.68
C VAL A 26 2.15 -1.72 -25.49
N TYR A 27 1.86 -2.95 -25.09
CA TYR A 27 0.50 -3.46 -24.90
C TYR A 27 0.27 -3.83 -23.44
N LYS A 28 -0.99 -3.66 -22.99
CA LYS A 28 -1.55 -4.33 -21.80
C LYS A 28 -2.69 -5.24 -22.29
N GLY A 29 -2.44 -6.55 -22.28
CA GLY A 29 -3.31 -7.48 -22.99
C GLY A 29 -3.33 -7.19 -24.49
N ASN A 30 -4.51 -6.87 -25.04
CA ASN A 30 -4.69 -6.53 -26.46
C ASN A 30 -4.66 -5.01 -26.74
N ASP A 31 -4.62 -4.19 -25.70
CA ASP A 31 -4.70 -2.72 -25.82
C ASP A 31 -3.33 -2.11 -25.99
N ILE A 32 -3.17 -1.25 -27.00
CA ILE A 32 -1.97 -0.44 -27.16
C ILE A 32 -2.03 0.70 -26.14
N ILE A 33 -1.06 0.71 -25.22
CA ILE A 33 -0.96 1.74 -24.18
C ILE A 33 0.08 2.81 -24.51
N TYR A 34 1.02 2.50 -25.38
CA TYR A 34 2.04 3.43 -25.83
C TYR A 34 2.63 3.01 -27.16
N THR A 35 3.02 3.99 -27.98
CA THR A 35 3.79 3.80 -29.21
C THR A 35 4.99 4.73 -29.22
N GLY A 36 6.10 4.26 -29.77
CA GLY A 36 7.31 5.06 -29.89
C GLY A 36 8.13 4.68 -31.12
N MET A 37 9.00 5.58 -31.52
CA MET A 37 9.97 5.35 -32.59
C MET A 37 11.29 6.00 -32.18
N PRO A 38 12.23 5.24 -31.61
CA PRO A 38 13.50 5.77 -31.19
C PRO A 38 14.33 6.19 -32.41
N LYS A 39 14.94 7.36 -32.37
CA LYS A 39 15.80 7.89 -33.41
C LYS A 39 17.25 7.81 -32.98
N GLY A 40 18.14 7.45 -33.91
CA GLY A 40 19.56 7.37 -33.63
C GLY A 40 20.36 6.85 -34.79
N ASN A 41 21.67 6.87 -34.66
CA ASN A 41 22.63 6.39 -35.67
C ASN A 41 23.03 4.91 -35.41
N ASP A 42 22.81 4.42 -34.19
CA ASP A 42 23.09 3.03 -33.85
C ASP A 42 21.95 2.12 -34.29
N ASN A 43 22.24 0.83 -34.50
CA ASN A 43 21.23 -0.14 -34.92
C ASN A 43 20.17 -0.44 -33.86
N THR A 44 20.49 -0.21 -32.58
CA THR A 44 19.60 -0.43 -31.44
C THR A 44 19.76 0.66 -30.41
N THR A 45 18.71 0.87 -29.60
CA THR A 45 18.72 1.78 -28.45
C THR A 45 17.98 1.17 -27.28
N ASN A 46 18.24 1.69 -26.08
CA ASN A 46 17.55 1.30 -24.87
C ASN A 46 16.38 2.27 -24.60
N ILE A 47 15.21 1.70 -24.30
CA ILE A 47 14.02 2.43 -23.86
C ILE A 47 13.71 2.09 -22.42
N TYR A 48 13.15 3.05 -21.69
CA TYR A 48 12.71 2.93 -20.31
C TYR A 48 11.21 3.16 -20.25
N LEU A 49 10.48 2.28 -19.59
CA LEU A 49 9.01 2.27 -19.64
C LEU A 49 8.36 2.48 -18.27
N ARG A 50 9.13 2.65 -17.19
CA ARG A 50 8.60 2.79 -15.83
C ARG A 50 7.46 3.78 -15.73
N ASP A 51 7.67 5.01 -16.26
CA ASP A 51 6.68 6.08 -16.14
C ASP A 51 5.40 5.82 -16.92
N ILE A 52 5.46 4.95 -17.92
CA ILE A 52 4.30 4.51 -18.68
C ILE A 52 3.60 3.38 -17.93
N LEU A 53 4.33 2.31 -17.59
CA LEU A 53 3.76 1.11 -17.01
C LEU A 53 3.17 1.35 -15.62
N LYS A 54 3.79 2.22 -14.80
CA LYS A 54 3.29 2.53 -13.44
C LYS A 54 1.86 3.08 -13.43
N ASN A 55 1.45 3.79 -14.48
CA ASN A 55 0.09 4.35 -14.58
C ASN A 55 -1.00 3.29 -14.75
N TYR A 56 -0.59 2.05 -15.07
CA TYR A 56 -1.47 0.89 -15.23
C TYR A 56 -1.40 -0.09 -14.07
N LEU A 57 -0.67 0.27 -13.01
CA LEU A 57 -0.57 -0.47 -11.77
C LEU A 57 -1.23 0.34 -10.66
N SER A 58 -2.18 -0.25 -9.96
CA SER A 58 -2.92 0.42 -8.88
C SER A 58 -2.98 -0.51 -7.68
N PRO A 59 -2.06 -0.39 -6.72
CA PRO A 59 -2.17 -1.15 -5.49
C PRO A 59 -3.41 -0.68 -4.73
N MET A 60 -4.30 -1.61 -4.40
CA MET A 60 -5.53 -1.32 -3.70
C MET A 60 -5.69 -2.29 -2.52
N LEU A 61 -5.89 -1.75 -1.33
CA LEU A 61 -6.27 -2.55 -0.19
C LEU A 61 -7.78 -2.75 -0.21
N VAL A 62 -8.21 -3.99 -0.25
CA VAL A 62 -9.63 -4.36 -0.19
C VAL A 62 -9.89 -4.99 1.17
N ALA A 63 -10.81 -4.41 1.93
CA ALA A 63 -11.35 -5.09 3.11
C ALA A 63 -12.20 -6.27 2.63
N SER A 64 -11.90 -7.44 3.11
CA SER A 64 -12.63 -8.67 2.79
C SER A 64 -12.85 -9.50 4.04
N ASP A 65 -13.59 -10.59 3.89
CA ASP A 65 -13.79 -11.56 4.97
C ASP A 65 -12.47 -12.13 5.50
N ASP A 66 -12.49 -12.58 6.74
CA ASP A 66 -11.33 -13.16 7.40
C ASP A 66 -10.78 -14.38 6.66
N GLY A 67 -9.45 -14.43 6.54
CA GLY A 67 -8.76 -15.53 5.87
C GLY A 67 -8.86 -15.52 4.34
N TYR A 68 -9.45 -14.48 3.74
CA TYR A 68 -9.58 -14.40 2.28
C TYR A 68 -8.30 -13.91 1.61
N LEU A 69 -7.77 -14.71 0.69
CA LEU A 69 -6.58 -14.39 -0.10
C LEU A 69 -6.98 -13.68 -1.40
N ILE A 70 -6.63 -12.42 -1.51
CA ILE A 70 -6.88 -11.60 -2.71
C ILE A 70 -5.66 -11.63 -3.61
N LYS A 71 -5.83 -12.05 -4.86
CA LYS A 71 -4.82 -11.90 -5.90
C LYS A 71 -4.82 -10.46 -6.40
N ASN A 72 -3.72 -9.74 -6.18
CA ASN A 72 -3.63 -8.30 -6.47
C ASN A 72 -3.41 -8.05 -7.98
N ARG A 73 -4.46 -8.27 -8.77
CA ARG A 73 -4.43 -8.13 -10.24
C ARG A 73 -4.07 -6.72 -10.69
N ASP A 74 -4.54 -5.71 -9.96
CA ASP A 74 -4.28 -4.31 -10.30
C ASP A 74 -2.90 -3.84 -9.84
N GLN A 75 -2.32 -4.51 -8.85
CA GLN A 75 -0.94 -4.27 -8.40
C GLN A 75 0.09 -4.90 -9.33
N CYS A 76 -0.29 -5.92 -10.10
CA CYS A 76 0.54 -6.61 -11.07
C CYS A 76 0.07 -6.30 -12.49
N GLY A 77 0.98 -6.23 -13.44
CA GLY A 77 0.66 -6.02 -14.85
C GLY A 77 1.47 -6.91 -15.78
N ASN A 78 0.78 -7.53 -16.73
CA ASN A 78 1.39 -8.20 -17.85
C ASN A 78 1.37 -7.28 -19.07
N PHE A 79 2.55 -6.95 -19.55
CA PHE A 79 2.75 -6.08 -20.70
C PHE A 79 3.59 -6.78 -21.76
N SER A 80 3.50 -6.32 -23.00
CA SER A 80 4.40 -6.78 -24.05
C SER A 80 4.91 -5.62 -24.90
N ILE A 81 6.09 -5.79 -25.46
CA ILE A 81 6.69 -4.85 -26.42
C ILE A 81 6.79 -5.56 -27.75
N SER A 82 6.08 -5.05 -28.76
CA SER A 82 6.18 -5.51 -30.14
C SER A 82 6.85 -4.44 -31.00
N VAL A 83 7.73 -4.87 -31.87
CA VAL A 83 8.43 -4.00 -32.81
C VAL A 83 7.84 -4.20 -34.20
N TYR A 84 7.68 -3.12 -34.96
CA TYR A 84 7.11 -3.20 -36.31
C TYR A 84 7.90 -4.16 -37.21
N GLY A 85 7.18 -5.08 -37.84
CA GLY A 85 7.75 -6.14 -38.71
C GLY A 85 8.15 -7.42 -37.99
N GLU A 86 8.04 -7.50 -36.66
CA GLU A 86 8.20 -8.74 -35.90
C GLU A 86 6.84 -9.44 -35.75
N GLN A 87 6.81 -10.77 -35.88
CA GLN A 87 5.56 -11.55 -35.74
C GLN A 87 5.16 -11.76 -34.28
N GLU A 88 6.15 -11.90 -33.40
CA GLU A 88 5.94 -12.13 -31.97
C GLU A 88 6.44 -10.94 -31.15
N PRO A 89 5.90 -10.69 -29.96
CA PRO A 89 6.41 -9.66 -29.09
C PRO A 89 7.88 -9.93 -28.76
N ARG A 90 8.69 -8.88 -28.78
CA ARG A 90 10.11 -8.98 -28.43
C ARG A 90 10.29 -9.24 -26.92
N TYR A 91 9.43 -8.64 -26.11
CA TYR A 91 9.43 -8.79 -24.66
C TYR A 91 8.03 -9.07 -24.12
N GLU A 92 7.94 -10.03 -23.20
CA GLU A 92 6.80 -10.20 -22.30
C GLU A 92 7.26 -9.77 -20.92
N ILE A 93 6.56 -8.80 -20.32
CA ILE A 93 6.94 -8.14 -19.09
C ILE A 93 5.89 -8.42 -18.03
N LEU A 94 6.29 -9.05 -16.94
CA LEU A 94 5.52 -9.12 -15.71
C LEU A 94 6.17 -8.15 -14.71
N THR A 95 5.43 -7.12 -14.31
CA THR A 95 5.90 -6.16 -13.33
C THR A 95 4.84 -5.92 -12.27
N TRP A 96 5.25 -5.45 -11.10
CA TRP A 96 4.35 -5.12 -9.99
C TRP A 96 4.75 -3.82 -9.33
N TRP A 97 3.80 -3.24 -8.61
CA TRP A 97 4.01 -2.00 -7.89
C TRP A 97 4.97 -2.21 -6.73
N ASP A 98 6.02 -1.41 -6.68
CA ASP A 98 6.85 -1.12 -5.53
C ASP A 98 7.40 0.31 -5.67
N TRP A 99 8.10 0.83 -4.67
CA TRP A 99 8.73 2.14 -4.72
C TRP A 99 10.09 2.19 -4.01
N SER A 100 10.67 1.03 -3.75
CA SER A 100 12.01 0.91 -3.18
C SER A 100 13.06 1.53 -4.12
N TYR A 101 13.88 2.39 -3.57
CA TYR A 101 15.03 2.97 -4.27
C TYR A 101 16.29 2.11 -4.16
N ASP A 102 16.28 1.06 -3.32
CA ASP A 102 17.43 0.26 -3.02
C ASP A 102 17.44 -1.08 -3.77
N ASN A 103 18.64 -1.51 -4.16
CA ASN A 103 18.92 -2.86 -4.66
C ASN A 103 18.56 -3.97 -3.66
N ASP A 104 18.18 -3.63 -2.43
CA ASP A 104 17.73 -4.54 -1.39
C ASP A 104 16.46 -5.30 -1.76
N PHE A 105 15.68 -4.82 -2.73
CA PHE A 105 14.55 -5.59 -3.25
C PHE A 105 15.01 -6.90 -3.90
N TYR A 106 16.15 -6.94 -4.59
CA TYR A 106 16.71 -8.21 -5.08
C TYR A 106 17.01 -9.19 -3.96
N ASN A 107 17.44 -8.68 -2.81
CA ASN A 107 17.59 -9.48 -1.61
C ASN A 107 16.26 -9.95 -1.04
N LEU A 108 15.16 -9.24 -1.29
CA LEU A 108 13.80 -9.58 -0.84
C LEU A 108 13.10 -10.59 -1.74
N VAL A 109 13.26 -10.50 -3.06
CA VAL A 109 12.77 -11.53 -4.00
C VAL A 109 13.54 -12.83 -3.79
N ASN A 110 14.78 -12.74 -3.31
CA ASN A 110 15.58 -13.83 -2.81
C ASN A 110 15.37 -14.12 -1.32
N ARG A 111 14.46 -13.39 -0.64
CA ARG A 111 14.04 -13.77 0.71
C ARG A 111 13.49 -15.18 0.68
N THR A 112 13.98 -15.95 1.60
CA THR A 112 13.58 -17.34 1.80
C THR A 112 12.12 -17.47 2.25
N ASP A 113 11.43 -16.38 2.58
CA ASP A 113 10.06 -16.38 3.14
C ASP A 113 8.97 -15.87 2.19
N GLY A 114 9.30 -15.13 1.13
CA GLY A 114 8.33 -14.61 0.16
C GLY A 114 7.29 -13.61 0.72
N ILE A 115 7.41 -13.17 1.98
CA ILE A 115 6.49 -12.21 2.60
C ILE A 115 6.97 -10.79 2.30
N LEU A 116 6.15 -9.98 1.63
CA LEU A 116 6.42 -8.58 1.34
C LEU A 116 6.05 -7.65 2.50
N SER A 117 5.10 -8.05 3.35
CA SER A 117 4.71 -7.28 4.53
C SER A 117 5.84 -7.20 5.55
N GLN A 118 6.04 -6.00 6.12
CA GLN A 118 7.05 -5.74 7.15
C GLN A 118 6.37 -5.41 8.48
N VAL A 119 5.83 -6.40 9.15
CA VAL A 119 5.17 -6.22 10.44
C VAL A 119 6.05 -5.42 11.40
N VAL A 120 5.58 -4.23 11.79
CA VAL A 120 6.31 -3.32 12.70
C VAL A 120 6.22 -3.81 14.15
N ASN A 121 5.04 -4.21 14.57
CA ASN A 121 4.77 -4.82 15.86
C ASN A 121 3.68 -5.88 15.72
N THR A 122 3.51 -6.69 16.75
CA THR A 122 2.46 -7.72 16.81
C THR A 122 1.24 -7.28 17.61
N HIS A 123 1.15 -6.02 18.02
CA HIS A 123 -0.03 -5.47 18.67
C HIS A 123 -1.19 -5.44 17.69
N TRP A 124 -2.37 -5.80 18.17
CA TRP A 124 -3.56 -5.93 17.34
C TRP A 124 -4.85 -5.55 18.08
N HIS A 125 -5.86 -5.15 17.31
CA HIS A 125 -7.21 -4.84 17.80
C HIS A 125 -8.23 -5.80 17.17
N PRO A 126 -9.30 -6.23 17.89
CA PRO A 126 -10.30 -7.14 17.34
C PRO A 126 -10.95 -6.69 16.03
N ASP A 127 -11.18 -5.39 15.87
CA ASP A 127 -11.81 -4.82 14.67
C ASP A 127 -10.78 -4.43 13.58
N GLN A 128 -9.49 -4.67 13.83
CA GLN A 128 -8.44 -4.35 12.88
C GLN A 128 -8.46 -5.32 11.69
N ILE A 129 -8.26 -4.79 10.50
CA ILE A 129 -7.93 -5.57 9.31
C ILE A 129 -6.41 -5.69 9.26
N ILE A 130 -5.85 -6.90 9.27
CA ILE A 130 -4.40 -7.10 9.20
C ILE A 130 -4.05 -7.67 7.82
N PRO A 131 -3.44 -6.87 6.92
CA PRO A 131 -3.03 -7.35 5.62
C PRO A 131 -1.65 -8.02 5.70
N ILE A 132 -1.50 -9.16 5.05
CA ILE A 132 -0.20 -9.81 4.83
C ILE A 132 -0.05 -10.08 3.34
N THR A 133 0.94 -9.46 2.73
CA THR A 133 1.19 -9.58 1.30
C THR A 133 2.33 -10.56 1.02
N PHE A 134 2.08 -11.44 0.07
CA PHE A 134 3.01 -12.48 -0.38
C PHE A 134 3.46 -12.23 -1.81
N TYR A 135 4.71 -12.53 -2.09
CA TYR A 135 5.21 -12.75 -3.44
C TYR A 135 5.54 -14.23 -3.62
N ASN A 136 4.78 -14.92 -4.42
CA ASN A 136 5.00 -16.34 -4.68
C ASN A 136 4.87 -16.67 -6.18
N GLY A 137 5.72 -16.03 -6.99
CA GLY A 137 5.80 -16.29 -8.42
C GLY A 137 6.59 -17.55 -8.81
N THR A 138 7.18 -18.25 -7.85
CA THR A 138 8.08 -19.40 -8.06
C THR A 138 7.67 -20.67 -7.34
N ASN A 139 6.58 -20.65 -6.56
CA ASN A 139 6.10 -21.78 -5.74
C ASN A 139 7.18 -22.41 -4.89
N ILE A 140 7.86 -21.58 -4.09
CA ILE A 140 8.98 -22.05 -3.25
C ILE A 140 8.49 -22.53 -1.88
N HIS A 141 7.36 -21.95 -1.38
CA HIS A 141 6.88 -22.19 -0.02
C HIS A 141 5.38 -22.48 0.02
N ASP A 142 4.99 -23.32 0.96
CA ASP A 142 3.60 -23.51 1.38
C ASP A 142 3.30 -22.58 2.55
N TYR A 143 2.24 -21.80 2.43
CA TYR A 143 1.82 -20.85 3.44
C TYR A 143 0.54 -21.33 4.11
N TYR A 144 0.48 -21.19 5.44
CA TYR A 144 -0.68 -21.59 6.23
C TYR A 144 -1.11 -20.45 7.14
N TYR A 145 -2.41 -20.15 7.15
CA TYR A 145 -3.03 -19.26 8.11
C TYR A 145 -3.57 -20.08 9.29
N ASN A 146 -3.01 -19.89 10.48
CA ASN A 146 -3.37 -20.59 11.68
C ASN A 146 -4.15 -19.67 12.63
N ARG A 147 -5.21 -20.20 13.21
CA ARG A 147 -6.10 -19.52 14.14
C ARG A 147 -6.31 -20.40 15.37
N TRP A 148 -6.28 -19.78 16.55
CA TRP A 148 -6.57 -20.44 17.82
C TRP A 148 -7.84 -19.83 18.41
N GLU A 149 -8.87 -20.64 18.52
CA GLU A 149 -10.16 -20.29 19.10
C GLU A 149 -10.10 -20.31 20.62
N LYS A 150 -11.09 -19.68 21.28
CA LYS A 150 -11.20 -19.65 22.75
C LYS A 150 -11.43 -21.02 23.39
N ASP A 151 -11.99 -21.97 22.67
CA ASP A 151 -12.21 -23.36 23.11
C ASP A 151 -10.96 -24.24 22.99
N GLY A 152 -9.86 -23.69 22.50
CA GLY A 152 -8.60 -24.40 22.26
C GLY A 152 -8.50 -25.08 20.89
N THR A 153 -9.52 -24.95 20.04
CA THR A 153 -9.48 -25.47 18.67
C THR A 153 -8.45 -24.69 17.86
N VAL A 154 -7.68 -25.41 17.06
CA VAL A 154 -6.72 -24.82 16.11
C VAL A 154 -7.20 -25.10 14.70
N GLN A 155 -7.44 -24.05 13.95
CA GLN A 155 -7.72 -24.12 12.51
C GLN A 155 -6.47 -23.75 11.73
N SER A 156 -6.20 -24.46 10.65
CA SER A 156 -5.05 -24.21 9.78
C SER A 156 -5.48 -24.31 8.33
N ASP A 157 -5.50 -23.19 7.64
CA ASP A 157 -5.89 -23.10 6.23
C ASP A 157 -4.64 -22.93 5.37
N GLU A 158 -4.48 -23.77 4.38
CA GLU A 158 -3.45 -23.63 3.37
C GLU A 158 -3.80 -22.47 2.41
N LEU A 159 -2.84 -21.58 2.19
CA LEU A 159 -3.01 -20.41 1.34
C LEU A 159 -2.43 -20.70 -0.05
N ASN A 160 -3.30 -20.82 -1.05
CA ASN A 160 -2.85 -20.94 -2.43
C ASN A 160 -2.38 -19.59 -3.00
N THR A 161 -1.17 -19.18 -2.62
CA THR A 161 -0.56 -17.90 -3.04
C THR A 161 0.08 -18.01 -4.42
N TYR A 162 0.45 -19.21 -4.87
CA TYR A 162 1.17 -19.41 -6.12
C TYR A 162 0.36 -19.00 -7.35
N ASP A 163 0.91 -18.07 -8.11
CA ASP A 163 0.37 -17.64 -9.38
C ASP A 163 1.46 -17.02 -10.26
N THR A 164 1.71 -17.60 -11.41
CA THR A 164 2.72 -17.09 -12.35
C THR A 164 2.28 -15.83 -13.09
N THR A 165 0.98 -15.58 -13.14
CA THR A 165 0.37 -14.42 -13.81
C THR A 165 0.23 -13.23 -12.87
N TYR A 166 -0.15 -13.51 -11.61
CA TYR A 166 -0.33 -12.50 -10.56
C TYR A 166 0.43 -12.94 -9.30
N PRO A 167 1.75 -12.74 -9.27
CA PRO A 167 2.60 -13.30 -8.21
C PRO A 167 2.44 -12.59 -6.87
N VAL A 168 1.72 -11.47 -6.81
CA VAL A 168 1.46 -10.75 -5.55
C VAL A 168 0.04 -11.00 -5.11
N SER A 169 -0.12 -11.46 -3.86
CA SER A 169 -1.41 -11.69 -3.22
C SER A 169 -1.42 -11.16 -1.80
N THR A 170 -2.57 -10.71 -1.32
CA THR A 170 -2.73 -10.21 0.05
C THR A 170 -3.79 -11.02 0.78
N LEU A 171 -3.41 -11.59 1.91
CA LEU A 171 -4.32 -12.17 2.89
C LEU A 171 -4.83 -11.05 3.79
N THR A 172 -6.15 -10.98 3.98
CA THR A 172 -6.79 -10.13 4.98
C THR A 172 -7.19 -10.96 6.19
N ILE A 173 -6.80 -10.51 7.38
CA ILE A 173 -7.10 -11.16 8.65
C ILE A 173 -7.99 -10.22 9.46
N SER A 174 -9.15 -10.72 9.91
CA SER A 174 -10.09 -10.03 10.82
C SER A 174 -10.19 -10.81 12.12
N PRO A 175 -9.39 -10.47 13.15
CA PRO A 175 -9.18 -11.34 14.31
C PRO A 175 -10.26 -11.26 15.40
N VAL A 176 -11.51 -10.94 15.06
CA VAL A 176 -12.62 -10.68 16.02
C VAL A 176 -12.79 -11.77 17.05
N SER A 177 -12.69 -13.04 16.63
CA SER A 177 -13.02 -14.22 17.47
C SER A 177 -11.80 -14.93 18.04
N TYR A 178 -10.59 -14.61 17.60
CA TYR A 178 -9.40 -15.38 17.94
C TYR A 178 -8.72 -14.88 19.21
N ILE A 179 -8.00 -15.81 19.87
CA ILE A 179 -7.07 -15.46 20.96
C ILE A 179 -5.65 -15.32 20.45
N ASN A 180 -5.28 -16.16 19.48
CA ASN A 180 -4.00 -16.09 18.78
C ASN A 180 -4.22 -16.37 17.30
N PHE A 181 -3.39 -15.81 16.46
CA PHE A 181 -3.35 -16.16 15.04
C PHE A 181 -1.93 -15.96 14.48
N GLY A 182 -1.65 -16.51 13.31
CA GLY A 182 -0.31 -16.42 12.74
C GLY A 182 -0.18 -17.03 11.36
N ILE A 183 0.93 -16.73 10.72
CA ILE A 183 1.33 -17.29 9.42
C ILE A 183 2.46 -18.29 9.64
N LYS A 184 2.29 -19.49 9.13
CA LYS A 184 3.37 -20.46 8.97
C LYS A 184 3.86 -20.49 7.53
N ILE A 185 5.14 -20.72 7.39
CA ILE A 185 5.81 -20.99 6.12
C ILE A 185 6.35 -22.42 6.23
N ASP A 186 5.93 -23.28 5.33
CA ASP A 186 6.20 -24.72 5.42
C ASP A 186 5.74 -25.26 6.79
N ASN A 187 6.67 -25.61 7.66
CA ASN A 187 6.35 -26.12 9.01
C ASN A 187 6.73 -25.15 10.13
N SER A 188 7.17 -23.94 9.82
CA SER A 188 7.70 -22.97 10.79
C SER A 188 6.77 -21.76 10.93
N LEU A 189 6.50 -21.34 12.17
CA LEU A 189 5.74 -20.12 12.46
C LEU A 189 6.61 -18.90 12.11
N ALA A 190 6.19 -18.14 11.09
CA ALA A 190 6.92 -16.97 10.61
C ALA A 190 6.49 -15.68 11.31
N ILE A 191 5.16 -15.48 11.46
CA ILE A 191 4.58 -14.30 12.12
C ILE A 191 3.47 -14.79 13.04
N SER A 192 3.36 -14.20 14.24
CA SER A 192 2.29 -14.52 15.18
C SER A 192 1.78 -13.27 15.91
N TRP A 193 0.49 -13.27 16.22
CA TRP A 193 -0.20 -12.24 17.00
C TRP A 193 -0.81 -12.92 18.24
N PRO A 194 -0.06 -12.96 19.37
CA PRO A 194 -0.53 -13.60 20.59
C PRO A 194 -1.54 -12.74 21.34
N GLU A 195 -2.40 -13.36 22.14
CA GLU A 195 -3.43 -12.68 22.95
C GLU A 195 -2.85 -11.57 23.86
N LYS A 196 -1.67 -11.79 24.42
CA LYS A 196 -0.98 -10.78 25.26
C LYS A 196 -0.73 -9.44 24.56
N ASP A 197 -0.67 -9.44 23.23
CA ASP A 197 -0.45 -8.25 22.42
C ASP A 197 -1.76 -7.62 21.90
N LYS A 198 -2.91 -8.12 22.34
CA LYS A 198 -4.23 -7.55 22.07
C LYS A 198 -4.40 -6.19 22.73
N ARG A 199 -4.89 -5.22 21.99
CA ARG A 199 -5.09 -3.82 22.41
C ARG A 199 -6.53 -3.37 22.14
N PRO A 200 -7.50 -3.77 23.00
CA PRO A 200 -8.92 -3.46 22.79
C PRO A 200 -9.24 -1.97 22.95
N CYS A 201 -8.33 -1.17 23.51
CA CYS A 201 -8.50 0.27 23.70
C CYS A 201 -7.78 1.10 22.62
N ALA A 202 -7.23 0.47 21.57
CA ALA A 202 -6.64 1.21 20.47
C ALA A 202 -7.71 2.01 19.71
N SER A 203 -7.34 3.19 19.24
CA SER A 203 -8.28 4.13 18.61
C SER A 203 -8.48 3.91 17.11
N GLY A 204 -7.51 3.27 16.45
CA GLY A 204 -7.58 3.03 15.01
C GLY A 204 -6.34 2.33 14.46
N SER A 205 -6.29 2.17 13.15
CA SER A 205 -5.13 1.63 12.44
C SER A 205 -4.85 2.38 11.15
N LEU A 206 -3.57 2.54 10.83
CA LEU A 206 -3.11 3.01 9.54
C LEU A 206 -2.67 1.83 8.69
N TYR A 207 -3.09 1.83 7.42
CA TYR A 207 -2.70 0.85 6.42
C TYR A 207 -1.91 1.56 5.35
N TYR A 208 -0.79 1.02 4.98
CA TYR A 208 0.08 1.64 4.01
C TYR A 208 0.77 0.59 3.14
N ILE A 209 1.10 0.99 1.92
CA ILE A 209 1.94 0.18 1.08
C ILE A 209 3.40 0.47 1.43
N ASN A 210 4.17 -0.57 1.75
CA ASN A 210 5.58 -0.44 2.07
C ASN A 210 6.43 -0.35 0.79
N GLN A 211 7.72 -0.04 0.95
CA GLN A 211 8.66 0.10 -0.17
C GLN A 211 8.76 -1.14 -1.08
N PHE A 212 8.37 -2.31 -0.60
CA PHE A 212 8.42 -3.57 -1.36
C PHE A 212 7.10 -3.91 -2.06
N GLY A 213 6.12 -3.03 -2.00
CA GLY A 213 4.79 -3.25 -2.58
C GLY A 213 3.88 -4.11 -1.70
N GLY A 214 4.28 -4.44 -0.48
CA GLY A 214 3.45 -5.14 0.49
C GLY A 214 2.57 -4.19 1.27
N TRP A 215 1.35 -4.61 1.61
CA TRP A 215 0.50 -3.90 2.55
C TRP A 215 0.89 -4.22 3.99
N ASP A 216 1.04 -3.18 4.78
CA ASP A 216 1.30 -3.24 6.21
C ASP A 216 0.23 -2.49 6.99
N SER A 217 0.11 -2.80 8.28
CA SER A 217 -0.72 -2.05 9.22
C SER A 217 0.09 -1.54 10.40
N PHE A 218 -0.34 -0.38 10.93
CA PHE A 218 0.21 0.21 12.13
C PHE A 218 -0.92 0.60 13.08
N LEU A 219 -0.96 -0.03 14.25
CA LEU A 219 -2.00 0.21 15.26
C LEU A 219 -1.75 1.54 16.00
N LEU A 220 -2.78 2.37 16.08
CA LEU A 220 -2.79 3.62 16.81
C LEU A 220 -3.34 3.38 18.23
N GLU A 221 -2.43 3.16 19.18
CA GLU A 221 -2.77 2.83 20.56
C GLU A 221 -3.17 4.05 21.40
N TYR A 222 -2.88 5.25 20.92
CA TYR A 222 -3.14 6.52 21.61
C TYR A 222 -4.38 7.20 21.07
N ASN A 223 -4.90 8.13 21.89
CA ASN A 223 -6.07 8.92 21.52
C ASN A 223 -5.86 9.65 20.20
N ILE A 224 -6.91 9.65 19.39
CA ILE A 224 -6.99 10.41 18.15
C ILE A 224 -7.86 11.63 18.42
N VAL A 225 -7.32 12.83 18.15
CA VAL A 225 -8.08 14.06 18.16
C VAL A 225 -8.62 14.28 16.77
N GLU A 226 -9.94 14.28 16.64
CA GLU A 226 -10.64 14.57 15.39
C GLU A 226 -11.06 16.04 15.36
N SER A 227 -10.89 16.68 14.22
CA SER A 227 -11.33 18.04 13.92
C SER A 227 -11.88 18.10 12.50
N VAL A 228 -12.67 19.13 12.23
CA VAL A 228 -13.28 19.32 10.91
C VAL A 228 -12.74 20.58 10.30
N ASP A 229 -12.06 20.45 9.17
CA ASP A 229 -11.60 21.57 8.36
C ASP A 229 -12.73 22.01 7.42
N VAL A 230 -13.18 23.26 7.57
CA VAL A 230 -14.24 23.85 6.76
C VAL A 230 -13.67 24.98 5.92
N GLU A 231 -13.59 24.78 4.60
CA GLU A 231 -13.23 25.83 3.67
C GLU A 231 -14.49 26.59 3.24
N LYS A 232 -14.54 27.89 3.56
CA LYS A 232 -15.65 28.77 3.24
C LYS A 232 -15.23 29.75 2.16
N GLN A 233 -16.10 29.98 1.21
CA GLN A 233 -15.96 31.06 0.23
C GLN A 233 -17.00 32.12 0.52
N ASN A 234 -16.56 33.33 0.85
CA ASN A 234 -17.44 34.47 1.00
C ASN A 234 -17.83 34.98 -0.39
N TYR A 235 -19.09 35.27 -0.58
CA TYR A 235 -19.55 36.02 -1.72
C TYR A 235 -20.42 37.19 -1.23
N GLN A 236 -20.27 38.35 -1.88
CA GLN A 236 -21.15 39.47 -1.68
C GLN A 236 -22.35 39.31 -2.61
N THR A 237 -23.54 39.08 -2.07
CA THR A 237 -24.77 39.31 -2.80
C THR A 237 -24.85 40.80 -3.05
N GLY A 238 -25.12 41.20 -4.30
CA GLY A 238 -25.12 42.59 -4.73
C GLY A 238 -25.82 43.49 -3.74
N ALA A 239 -25.16 44.56 -3.33
CA ALA A 239 -25.64 45.49 -2.32
C ALA A 239 -26.99 46.10 -2.78
N ASP A 240 -28.06 45.70 -2.14
CA ASP A 240 -29.26 46.47 -2.14
C ASP A 240 -29.04 47.62 -1.15
N TYR A 241 -28.74 48.80 -1.67
CA TYR A 241 -28.39 50.00 -0.88
C TYR A 241 -29.48 50.46 0.08
N LEU A 242 -30.62 49.76 0.12
CA LEU A 242 -31.78 50.10 0.93
C LEU A 242 -31.99 49.15 2.13
N SER A 243 -31.20 48.07 2.28
CA SER A 243 -31.28 47.20 3.43
C SER A 243 -30.01 47.33 4.26
N GLU A 244 -30.17 47.66 5.56
CA GLU A 244 -29.06 47.69 6.54
C GLU A 244 -28.42 46.30 6.82
N ASN A 245 -28.87 45.29 6.11
CA ASN A 245 -28.34 43.92 6.23
C ASN A 245 -27.27 43.66 5.17
N PHE A 246 -26.02 43.90 5.53
CA PHE A 246 -24.87 43.36 4.83
C PHE A 246 -24.77 41.88 5.18
N ASP A 247 -25.54 41.06 4.51
CA ASP A 247 -25.39 39.60 4.64
C ASP A 247 -24.12 39.15 3.91
N ASN A 248 -23.03 38.98 4.68
CA ASN A 248 -21.92 38.19 4.22
C ASN A 248 -22.35 36.73 4.13
N SER A 249 -22.90 36.38 2.99
CA SER A 249 -23.23 34.97 2.71
C SER A 249 -21.95 34.20 2.39
N TYR A 250 -21.86 33.02 2.93
CA TYR A 250 -20.74 32.12 2.60
C TYR A 250 -21.26 30.78 2.09
N VAL A 251 -20.53 30.21 1.16
CA VAL A 251 -20.73 28.83 0.70
C VAL A 251 -19.63 27.98 1.28
N ILE A 252 -19.98 26.85 1.85
CA ILE A 252 -19.01 25.83 2.23
C ILE A 252 -18.49 25.18 0.96
N LYS A 253 -17.23 25.43 0.64
CA LYS A 253 -16.56 24.90 -0.56
C LYS A 253 -16.11 23.46 -0.35
N SER A 254 -15.58 23.17 0.81
CA SER A 254 -15.14 21.82 1.15
C SER A 254 -15.24 21.57 2.66
N LEU A 255 -15.45 20.30 2.99
CA LEU A 255 -15.46 19.79 4.35
C LEU A 255 -14.52 18.56 4.39
N ARG A 256 -13.58 18.54 5.34
CA ARG A 256 -12.67 17.40 5.54
C ARG A 256 -12.47 17.14 7.02
N ASN A 257 -12.46 15.88 7.39
CA ASN A 257 -12.00 15.50 8.73
C ASN A 257 -10.48 15.48 8.76
N SER A 258 -9.93 16.03 9.82
CA SER A 258 -8.51 16.06 10.15
C SER A 258 -8.28 15.33 11.46
N TYR A 259 -7.20 14.60 11.56
CA TYR A 259 -6.87 13.74 12.68
C TYR A 259 -5.46 14.05 13.18
N LYS A 260 -5.31 14.04 14.50
CA LYS A 260 -4.01 14.20 15.15
C LYS A 260 -3.81 13.12 16.21
N THR A 261 -2.67 12.45 16.16
CA THR A 261 -2.27 11.41 17.10
C THR A 261 -0.74 11.29 17.17
N ASN A 262 -0.23 10.25 17.80
CA ASN A 262 1.20 9.93 17.79
C ASN A 262 1.43 8.43 17.68
N THR A 263 2.65 8.05 17.31
CA THR A 263 3.01 6.63 17.15
C THR A 263 3.22 5.90 18.48
N GLY A 264 3.29 6.64 19.60
CA GLY A 264 3.85 6.08 20.81
C GLY A 264 5.37 5.92 20.74
N TRP A 265 5.94 5.32 21.76
CA TRP A 265 7.39 5.10 21.84
C TRP A 265 7.78 3.83 21.09
N LEU A 266 8.54 4.01 20.03
CA LEU A 266 9.03 2.97 19.13
C LEU A 266 10.50 2.67 19.43
N THR A 267 10.90 1.42 19.29
CA THR A 267 12.33 1.06 19.24
C THR A 267 12.98 1.63 17.98
N GLU A 268 14.30 1.68 17.92
CA GLU A 268 15.04 2.18 16.76
C GLU A 268 14.66 1.40 15.48
N GLY A 269 14.57 0.07 15.55
CA GLY A 269 14.20 -0.75 14.40
C GLY A 269 12.76 -0.53 13.95
N GLN A 270 11.80 -0.35 14.87
CA GLN A 270 10.43 0.00 14.54
C GLN A 270 10.35 1.41 13.93
N SER A 271 11.09 2.38 14.52
CA SER A 271 11.18 3.75 14.02
C SER A 271 11.70 3.79 12.59
N TYR A 272 12.73 3.02 12.27
CA TYR A 272 13.27 2.90 10.90
C TYR A 272 12.19 2.42 9.91
N LYS A 273 11.47 1.36 10.26
CA LYS A 273 10.38 0.84 9.42
C LYS A 273 9.25 1.86 9.22
N ILE A 274 8.83 2.56 10.28
CA ILE A 274 7.81 3.61 10.21
C ILE A 274 8.28 4.76 9.32
N TYR A 275 9.49 5.24 9.51
CA TYR A 275 10.04 6.33 8.72
C TYR A 275 10.12 5.98 7.23
N HIS A 276 10.69 4.82 6.91
CA HIS A 276 10.92 4.42 5.51
C HIS A 276 9.68 3.84 4.80
N ASN A 277 8.66 3.42 5.54
CA ASN A 277 7.46 2.82 4.93
C ASN A 277 6.22 3.68 5.14
N LEU A 278 5.76 3.89 6.38
CA LEU A 278 4.51 4.60 6.63
C LEU A 278 4.59 6.08 6.22
N LEU A 279 5.62 6.81 6.70
CA LEU A 279 5.69 8.27 6.48
C LEU A 279 6.02 8.64 5.02
N THR A 280 6.55 7.73 4.25
CA THR A 280 6.91 7.92 2.85
C THR A 280 5.99 7.18 1.89
N SER A 281 5.01 6.42 2.40
CA SER A 281 4.07 5.67 1.58
C SER A 281 3.26 6.58 0.65
N PRO A 282 3.15 6.24 -0.63
CA PRO A 282 2.33 6.99 -1.57
C PRO A 282 0.82 6.74 -1.37
N MET A 283 0.45 5.74 -0.56
CA MET A 283 -0.94 5.34 -0.40
C MET A 283 -1.19 4.87 1.02
N ILE A 284 -2.06 5.60 1.73
CA ILE A 284 -2.35 5.34 3.14
C ILE A 284 -3.86 5.36 3.35
N TYR A 285 -4.36 4.37 4.10
CA TYR A 285 -5.74 4.34 4.60
C TYR A 285 -5.75 4.41 6.12
N PHE A 286 -6.81 4.96 6.65
CA PHE A 286 -7.10 5.02 8.08
C PHE A 286 -8.40 4.26 8.37
N GLN A 287 -8.39 3.44 9.40
CA GLN A 287 -9.54 2.78 9.98
C GLN A 287 -9.76 3.35 11.38
N ASN A 288 -10.93 3.94 11.63
CA ASN A 288 -11.31 4.48 12.92
C ASN A 288 -12.19 3.48 13.68
N PHE A 289 -11.68 2.87 14.74
CA PHE A 289 -12.42 1.88 15.52
C PHE A 289 -13.58 2.50 16.33
N ASN A 290 -13.51 3.81 16.61
CA ASN A 290 -14.53 4.56 17.32
C ASN A 290 -15.54 5.25 16.38
N GLY A 291 -15.41 5.07 15.07
CA GLY A 291 -16.29 5.65 14.07
C GLY A 291 -17.62 4.93 13.94
N ASN A 292 -18.56 5.53 13.19
CA ASN A 292 -19.87 4.92 12.92
C ASN A 292 -19.77 3.64 12.05
N ASP A 293 -18.68 3.48 11.32
CA ASP A 293 -18.38 2.31 10.49
C ASP A 293 -16.92 1.91 10.76
N PRO A 294 -16.69 1.05 11.76
CA PRO A 294 -15.33 0.66 12.17
C PRO A 294 -14.61 -0.21 11.12
N GLN A 295 -15.32 -0.74 10.12
CA GLN A 295 -14.71 -1.52 9.03
C GLN A 295 -14.30 -0.65 7.83
N ARG A 296 -14.65 0.64 7.83
CA ARG A 296 -14.37 1.52 6.72
C ARG A 296 -12.90 1.91 6.64
N LEU A 297 -12.30 1.70 5.47
CA LEU A 297 -10.98 2.22 5.11
C LEU A 297 -11.12 3.60 4.47
N ILE A 298 -10.56 4.61 5.12
CA ILE A 298 -10.62 6.02 4.69
C ILE A 298 -9.26 6.38 4.07
N PRO A 299 -9.19 6.73 2.77
CA PRO A 299 -7.94 7.21 2.20
C PRO A 299 -7.56 8.55 2.83
N ILE A 300 -6.28 8.68 3.22
CA ILE A 300 -5.77 9.85 3.92
C ILE A 300 -4.48 10.38 3.29
N ASN A 301 -4.20 11.66 3.59
CA ASN A 301 -2.91 12.28 3.33
C ASN A 301 -2.36 12.89 4.60
N PHE A 302 -1.06 12.73 4.85
CA PHE A 302 -0.40 13.49 5.92
C PHE A 302 -0.42 14.99 5.58
N THR A 303 -0.70 15.81 6.59
CA THR A 303 -0.73 17.27 6.44
C THR A 303 0.64 17.90 6.58
N LYS A 304 1.54 17.21 7.28
CA LYS A 304 2.93 17.61 7.46
C LYS A 304 3.85 16.76 6.59
N THR A 305 4.77 17.40 5.90
CA THR A 305 5.87 16.74 5.16
C THR A 305 7.15 16.62 5.98
N ASN A 306 7.22 17.31 7.13
CA ASN A 306 8.33 17.26 8.06
C ASN A 306 7.86 16.65 9.38
N PHE A 307 8.36 15.46 9.71
CA PHE A 307 8.00 14.75 10.92
C PHE A 307 9.04 14.98 11.99
N GLU A 308 8.59 15.52 13.14
CA GLU A 308 9.46 15.73 14.29
C GLU A 308 9.74 14.40 14.99
N LYS A 309 11.01 14.04 15.05
CA LYS A 309 11.49 12.89 15.81
C LYS A 309 11.79 13.33 17.24
N LYS A 310 11.02 12.82 18.20
CA LYS A 310 11.33 12.98 19.63
C LYS A 310 12.12 11.76 20.08
N GLU A 311 13.33 11.97 20.59
CA GLU A 311 14.20 10.90 21.07
C GLU A 311 14.32 10.92 22.59
N PHE A 312 14.15 9.77 23.22
CA PHE A 312 14.45 9.56 24.63
C PHE A 312 15.79 8.82 24.75
N LYS A 313 16.85 9.59 25.06
CA LYS A 313 18.24 9.09 24.96
C LYS A 313 18.75 8.31 26.18
N ASN A 314 18.04 8.33 27.33
CA ASN A 314 18.67 7.92 28.60
C ASN A 314 18.90 6.43 28.81
N THR A 315 18.18 5.51 28.15
CA THR A 315 18.42 4.06 28.31
C THR A 315 17.97 3.18 27.15
N HIS A 316 17.04 3.63 26.27
CA HIS A 316 16.40 2.72 25.32
C HIS A 316 16.30 3.23 23.87
N HIS A 317 16.87 4.40 23.55
CA HIS A 317 16.78 4.99 22.19
C HIS A 317 15.37 4.95 21.58
N LEU A 318 14.37 5.31 22.40
CA LEU A 318 12.98 5.31 21.99
C LEU A 318 12.66 6.56 21.16
N VAL A 319 11.85 6.39 20.15
CA VAL A 319 11.44 7.43 19.20
C VAL A 319 9.93 7.53 19.16
N ASN A 320 9.40 8.76 19.08
CA ASN A 320 7.97 9.03 18.92
C ASN A 320 7.77 10.02 17.77
N TYR A 321 6.80 9.78 16.90
CA TYR A 321 6.38 10.68 15.84
C TYR A 321 4.98 11.21 16.11
N GLU A 322 4.81 12.52 15.95
CA GLU A 322 3.50 13.14 15.90
C GLU A 322 2.93 13.04 14.50
N LEU A 323 1.72 12.49 14.38
CA LEU A 323 1.04 12.25 13.11
C LEU A 323 -0.14 13.21 13.00
N GLU A 324 -0.18 13.97 11.90
CA GLU A 324 -1.34 14.78 11.51
C GLU A 324 -1.72 14.43 10.08
N PHE A 325 -2.96 14.04 9.88
CA PHE A 325 -3.47 13.62 8.58
C PHE A 325 -4.92 14.02 8.37
N LYS A 326 -5.35 14.05 7.13
CA LYS A 326 -6.73 14.38 6.73
C LYS A 326 -7.24 13.43 5.66
N GLU A 327 -8.56 13.31 5.58
CA GLU A 327 -9.19 12.55 4.50
C GLU A 327 -8.72 13.07 3.14
N ALA A 328 -8.34 12.15 2.24
CA ALA A 328 -7.91 12.48 0.89
C ALA A 328 -9.09 12.98 0.04
N ASN A 329 -10.29 12.44 0.29
CA ASN A 329 -11.50 12.81 -0.43
C ASN A 329 -12.13 14.06 0.15
N ILE A 330 -12.50 14.99 -0.73
CA ILE A 330 -13.30 16.19 -0.39
C ILE A 330 -14.75 15.77 -0.36
N ARG A 331 -15.44 16.00 0.76
CA ARG A 331 -16.90 15.95 0.78
C ARG A 331 -17.41 17.28 0.26
N LEU A 332 -17.89 17.28 -0.98
CA LEU A 332 -18.70 18.39 -1.48
C LEU A 332 -20.09 18.26 -0.85
N ARG A 333 -20.63 19.35 -0.34
CA ARG A 333 -22.02 19.38 0.08
C ARG A 333 -22.85 19.59 -1.20
N ASP A 334 -23.62 18.56 -1.58
CA ASP A 334 -24.65 18.66 -2.61
C ASP A 334 -25.74 19.67 -2.20
#